data_cde253b18ce822b38363d388a5cbd4ea
#
_entry.id   cde253b18ce822b38363d388a5cbd4ea
#
_cell.length_a   1.000
_cell.length_b   1.000
_cell.length_c   1.000
_cell.angle_alpha   90.00
_cell.angle_beta   90.00
_cell.angle_gamma   90.00
#
_symmetry.space_group_name_H-M   'P 1'
#
loop_
_entity.id
_entity.type
_entity.pdbx_description
1 polymer ?
#
loop_
_entity_poly.entity_id
_entity_poly.type
_entity_poly.pdbx_seq_one_letter_code
_entity_poly.pdbx_strand_id
1 'polypeptide(L)'
;MYNVPESECFMAKYRAVLRGEEIKLFTPNDSISLYSQVNFDNQSLQKSAVDYFAVSILGGILSSVKAHFAQQRADIVEMEGKIWLNLANPLTLLGVRGYSEQPVINDGKIKIFISSDLTDDIFTQLTQNALRCCFIYNTIIKAFPLNIEFEQVL
;
A
#
# COMPACT_ATOMS: atom_id res chain seq x y z
N MET A 1 19.21 13.38 5.38
CA MET A 1 18.06 14.10 5.95
C MET A 1 17.80 15.29 5.06
N TYR A 2 16.70 15.34 4.34
CA TYR A 2 16.35 16.50 3.52
C TYR A 2 15.90 17.62 4.46
N ASN A 3 16.59 18.75 4.43
CA ASN A 3 16.19 19.94 5.19
C ASN A 3 15.08 20.64 4.38
N VAL A 4 13.85 20.19 4.55
CA VAL A 4 12.66 20.75 3.88
C VAL A 4 12.15 21.90 4.75
N PRO A 5 11.88 23.09 4.22
CA PRO A 5 11.30 24.19 4.97
C PRO A 5 10.00 23.77 5.67
N GLU A 6 9.75 24.28 6.89
CA GLU A 6 8.52 23.95 7.65
C GLU A 6 7.23 24.24 6.87
N SER A 7 7.24 25.25 6.00
CA SER A 7 6.12 25.59 5.13
C SER A 7 5.82 24.53 4.04
N GLU A 8 6.76 23.61 3.80
CA GLU A 8 6.63 22.54 2.81
C GLU A 8 6.37 21.17 3.46
N CYS A 9 6.28 21.13 4.79
CA CYS A 9 6.05 19.89 5.53
C CYS A 9 4.66 19.87 6.15
N PHE A 10 3.95 18.76 5.98
CA PHE A 10 2.72 18.46 6.71
C PHE A 10 2.95 17.32 7.69
N MET A 11 2.67 17.57 8.99
CA MET A 11 2.80 16.56 10.04
C MET A 11 1.46 15.87 10.28
N ALA A 12 1.37 14.60 9.89
CA ALA A 12 0.23 13.75 10.24
C ALA A 12 0.47 13.07 11.59
N LYS A 13 -0.56 13.05 12.46
CA LYS A 13 -0.50 12.44 13.80
C LYS A 13 -1.59 11.39 13.95
N TYR A 14 -1.20 10.25 14.50
CA TYR A 14 -2.07 9.11 14.73
C TYR A 14 -1.84 8.58 16.14
N ARG A 15 -2.79 7.79 16.66
CA ARG A 15 -2.71 7.19 17.99
C ARG A 15 -3.19 5.75 17.93
N ALA A 16 -2.57 4.87 18.71
CA ALA A 16 -3.01 3.49 18.87
C ALA A 16 -3.16 3.16 20.37
N VAL A 17 -4.11 2.30 20.70
CA VAL A 17 -4.36 1.83 22.08
C VAL A 17 -4.64 0.34 22.04
N LEU A 18 -3.85 -0.44 22.79
CA LEU A 18 -4.09 -1.85 23.04
C LEU A 18 -5.01 -2.03 24.26
N ARG A 19 -6.10 -2.79 24.10
CA ARG A 19 -6.97 -3.25 25.19
C ARG A 19 -7.33 -4.72 24.97
N GLY A 20 -6.85 -5.58 25.85
CA GLY A 20 -6.98 -7.03 25.64
C GLY A 20 -6.25 -7.47 24.39
N GLU A 21 -6.95 -8.07 23.44
CA GLU A 21 -6.41 -8.52 22.15
C GLU A 21 -6.64 -7.52 21.01
N GLU A 22 -7.40 -6.45 21.25
CA GLU A 22 -7.71 -5.43 20.26
C GLU A 22 -6.72 -4.28 20.31
N ILE A 23 -6.14 -3.93 19.16
CA ILE A 23 -5.43 -2.67 18.96
C ILE A 23 -6.31 -1.73 18.16
N LYS A 24 -6.75 -0.65 18.78
CA LYS A 24 -7.54 0.39 18.14
C LYS A 24 -6.65 1.51 17.64
N LEU A 25 -6.73 1.77 16.35
CA LEU A 25 -5.97 2.80 15.65
C LEU A 25 -6.90 3.99 15.39
N PHE A 26 -6.47 5.18 15.82
CA PHE A 26 -7.26 6.40 15.69
C PHE A 26 -6.65 7.31 14.62
N THR A 27 -7.46 7.67 13.65
CA THR A 27 -7.23 8.81 12.76
C THR A 27 -7.88 10.07 13.36
N PRO A 28 -7.69 11.27 12.79
CA PRO A 28 -8.36 12.47 13.31
C PRO A 28 -9.88 12.37 13.39
N ASN A 29 -10.52 11.62 12.49
CA ASN A 29 -11.98 11.59 12.36
C ASN A 29 -12.59 10.19 12.45
N ASP A 30 -11.77 9.14 12.57
CA ASP A 30 -12.26 7.76 12.56
C ASP A 30 -11.34 6.83 13.33
N SER A 31 -11.73 5.57 13.45
CA SER A 31 -10.90 4.51 14.03
C SER A 31 -11.08 3.19 13.31
N ILE A 32 -9.98 2.44 13.23
CA ILE A 32 -9.95 1.06 12.74
C ILE A 32 -9.34 0.16 13.78
N SER A 33 -9.70 -1.13 13.77
CA SER A 33 -9.18 -2.11 14.73
C SER A 33 -8.40 -3.20 14.03
N LEU A 34 -7.33 -3.66 14.68
CA LEU A 34 -6.64 -4.89 14.34
C LEU A 34 -6.54 -5.80 15.55
N TYR A 35 -6.53 -7.10 15.35
CA TYR A 35 -6.71 -8.08 16.41
C TYR A 35 -5.61 -9.13 16.48
N SER A 36 -4.76 -9.23 15.46
CA SER A 36 -3.78 -10.30 15.40
C SER A 36 -2.44 -9.84 14.84
N GLN A 37 -1.43 -10.63 15.11
CA GLN A 37 -0.19 -10.62 14.34
C GLN A 37 -0.45 -11.21 12.96
N VAL A 38 0.58 -11.24 12.11
CA VAL A 38 0.49 -11.87 10.78
C VAL A 38 -0.06 -13.28 10.93
N ASN A 39 -1.13 -13.56 10.20
CA ASN A 39 -1.80 -14.85 10.20
C ASN A 39 -1.66 -15.45 8.79
N PHE A 40 -1.17 -16.69 8.72
CA PHE A 40 -1.02 -17.44 7.47
C PHE A 40 -2.27 -18.28 7.15
N ASP A 41 -3.33 -18.17 7.95
CA ASP A 41 -4.64 -18.77 7.69
C ASP A 41 -5.51 -17.83 6.85
N ASN A 42 -5.72 -18.19 5.60
CA ASN A 42 -6.55 -17.43 4.66
C ASN A 42 -8.05 -17.39 5.03
N GLN A 43 -8.49 -18.18 6.00
CA GLN A 43 -9.87 -18.20 6.49
C GLN A 43 -10.09 -17.32 7.72
N SER A 44 -9.01 -16.78 8.30
CA SER A 44 -9.12 -15.89 9.46
C SER A 44 -9.82 -14.59 9.08
N LEU A 45 -10.86 -14.24 9.84
CA LEU A 45 -11.53 -12.94 9.73
C LEU A 45 -10.78 -11.81 10.42
N GLN A 46 -9.78 -12.14 11.23
CA GLN A 46 -8.96 -11.16 11.94
C GLN A 46 -7.93 -10.57 11.00
N LYS A 47 -7.80 -9.26 11.03
CA LYS A 47 -6.87 -8.50 10.19
C LYS A 47 -5.67 -8.06 11.00
N SER A 48 -4.48 -8.30 10.43
CA SER A 48 -3.21 -7.88 10.99
C SER A 48 -2.76 -6.52 10.47
N ALA A 49 -1.70 -5.98 11.08
CA ALA A 49 -1.05 -4.77 10.58
C ALA A 49 -0.50 -4.94 9.15
N VAL A 50 -0.03 -6.14 8.79
CA VAL A 50 0.46 -6.42 7.43
C VAL A 50 -0.67 -6.38 6.41
N ASP A 51 -1.88 -6.85 6.76
CA ASP A 51 -3.04 -6.74 5.88
C ASP A 51 -3.38 -5.27 5.60
N TYR A 52 -3.46 -4.45 6.65
CA TYR A 52 -3.71 -3.01 6.49
C TYR A 52 -2.58 -2.30 5.75
N PHE A 53 -1.33 -2.69 5.98
CA PHE A 53 -0.19 -2.15 5.25
C PHE A 53 -0.29 -2.45 3.75
N ALA A 54 -0.56 -3.70 3.38
CA ALA A 54 -0.72 -4.11 1.99
C ALA A 54 -1.86 -3.36 1.29
N VAL A 55 -3.06 -3.34 1.89
CA VAL A 55 -4.20 -2.66 1.26
C VAL A 55 -4.05 -1.14 1.24
N SER A 56 -3.33 -0.55 2.19
CA SER A 56 -3.05 0.89 2.19
C SER A 56 -2.06 1.29 1.09
N ILE A 57 -1.05 0.46 0.82
CA ILE A 57 -0.15 0.67 -0.33
C ILE A 57 -0.97 0.68 -1.62
N LEU A 58 -1.76 -0.36 -1.83
CA LEU A 58 -2.58 -0.49 -3.04
C LEU A 58 -3.59 0.66 -3.15
N GLY A 59 -4.36 0.91 -2.11
CA GLY A 59 -5.36 1.98 -2.07
C GLY A 59 -4.76 3.37 -2.32
N GLY A 60 -3.58 3.66 -1.77
CA GLY A 60 -2.88 4.91 -1.99
C GLY A 60 -2.44 5.10 -3.44
N ILE A 61 -1.98 4.02 -4.10
CA ILE A 61 -1.61 4.06 -5.52
C ILE A 61 -2.86 4.25 -6.39
N LEU A 62 -3.94 3.50 -6.14
CA LEU A 62 -5.20 3.65 -6.88
C LEU A 62 -5.75 5.08 -6.73
N SER A 63 -5.70 5.64 -5.54
CA SER A 63 -6.15 7.02 -5.28
C SER A 63 -5.32 8.05 -6.05
N SER A 64 -4.00 7.86 -6.13
CA SER A 64 -3.10 8.72 -6.90
C SER A 64 -3.38 8.63 -8.40
N VAL A 65 -3.58 7.42 -8.92
CA VAL A 65 -3.96 7.21 -10.33
C VAL A 65 -5.27 7.91 -10.64
N LYS A 66 -6.31 7.68 -9.84
CA LYS A 66 -7.61 8.32 -10.01
C LYS A 66 -7.52 9.84 -10.03
N ALA A 67 -6.81 10.43 -9.07
CA ALA A 67 -6.66 11.88 -8.96
C ALA A 67 -5.92 12.46 -10.17
N HIS A 68 -4.87 11.80 -10.64
CA HIS A 68 -4.07 12.27 -11.77
C HIS A 68 -4.84 12.20 -13.09
N PHE A 69 -5.55 11.09 -13.33
CA PHE A 69 -6.43 10.94 -14.51
C PHE A 69 -7.52 12.01 -14.53
N ALA A 70 -8.17 12.27 -13.39
CA ALA A 70 -9.18 13.32 -13.27
C ALA A 70 -8.63 14.72 -13.58
N GLN A 71 -7.42 15.04 -13.12
CA GLN A 71 -6.76 16.33 -13.44
C GLN A 71 -6.50 16.49 -14.94
N GLN A 72 -6.24 15.41 -15.64
CA GLN A 72 -6.03 15.40 -17.09
C GLN A 72 -7.32 15.19 -17.89
N ARG A 73 -8.48 15.21 -17.24
CA ARG A 73 -9.81 14.96 -17.83
C ARG A 73 -9.90 13.62 -18.56
N ALA A 74 -9.15 12.63 -18.08
CA ALA A 74 -9.19 11.26 -18.56
C ALA A 74 -10.15 10.46 -17.68
N ASP A 75 -11.14 9.83 -18.30
CA ASP A 75 -12.15 9.06 -17.58
C ASP A 75 -11.63 7.65 -17.26
N ILE A 76 -11.92 7.20 -16.05
CA ILE A 76 -11.76 5.81 -15.62
C ILE A 76 -13.17 5.29 -15.31
N VAL A 77 -13.58 4.24 -16.01
CA VAL A 77 -14.85 3.58 -15.76
C VAL A 77 -14.76 2.72 -14.51
N GLU A 78 -13.72 1.89 -14.45
CA GLU A 78 -13.43 1.00 -13.33
C GLU A 78 -11.92 0.79 -13.19
N MET A 79 -11.48 0.52 -11.98
CA MET A 79 -10.08 0.19 -11.69
C MET A 79 -9.99 -0.86 -10.61
N GLU A 80 -9.31 -1.96 -10.91
CA GLU A 80 -9.01 -3.04 -9.97
C GLU A 80 -7.51 -3.16 -9.75
N GLY A 81 -7.08 -3.31 -8.51
CA GLY A 81 -5.68 -3.56 -8.17
C GLY A 81 -5.52 -4.83 -7.35
N LYS A 82 -4.42 -5.54 -7.58
CA LYS A 82 -3.99 -6.70 -6.79
C LYS A 82 -2.58 -6.47 -6.29
N ILE A 83 -2.32 -6.83 -5.04
CA ILE A 83 -1.00 -6.74 -4.41
C ILE A 83 -0.57 -8.08 -3.85
N TRP A 84 0.68 -8.44 -4.07
CA TRP A 84 1.37 -9.57 -3.45
C TRP A 84 2.61 -9.03 -2.74
N LEU A 85 2.79 -9.45 -1.49
CA LEU A 85 3.99 -9.16 -0.69
C LEU A 85 4.68 -10.46 -0.34
N ASN A 86 5.99 -10.53 -0.55
CA ASN A 86 6.81 -11.65 -0.15
C ASN A 86 7.36 -11.40 1.25
N LEU A 87 6.85 -12.18 2.21
CA LEU A 87 7.25 -12.13 3.62
C LEU A 87 8.39 -13.13 3.86
N ALA A 88 9.58 -12.64 4.11
CA ALA A 88 10.74 -13.47 4.42
C ALA A 88 10.83 -13.78 5.92
N ASN A 89 11.44 -14.92 6.24
CA ASN A 89 11.71 -15.40 7.59
C ASN A 89 10.47 -15.58 8.49
N PRO A 90 9.34 -16.13 7.98
CA PRO A 90 8.13 -16.30 8.77
C PRO A 90 8.30 -17.25 9.97
N LEU A 91 9.24 -18.21 9.91
CA LEU A 91 9.49 -19.15 10.99
C LEU A 91 10.05 -18.49 12.24
N THR A 92 10.81 -17.40 12.08
CA THR A 92 11.28 -16.59 13.22
C THR A 92 10.09 -15.91 13.92
N LEU A 93 9.14 -15.37 13.15
CA LEU A 93 7.93 -14.79 13.70
C LEU A 93 7.09 -15.80 14.50
N LEU A 94 7.06 -17.06 14.02
CA LEU A 94 6.35 -18.17 14.67
C LEU A 94 7.12 -18.79 15.86
N GLY A 95 8.31 -18.28 16.19
CA GLY A 95 9.12 -18.76 17.30
C GLY A 95 9.71 -20.16 17.11
N VAL A 96 9.90 -20.59 15.88
CA VAL A 96 10.47 -21.90 15.57
C VAL A 96 11.95 -21.92 15.96
N ARG A 97 12.38 -22.96 16.72
CA ARG A 97 13.78 -23.11 17.16
C ARG A 97 14.74 -23.22 15.97
N GLY A 98 15.88 -22.55 16.07
CA GLY A 98 16.94 -22.58 15.04
C GLY A 98 16.77 -21.50 13.96
N TYR A 99 15.74 -20.68 14.02
CA TYR A 99 15.52 -19.54 13.12
C TYR A 99 15.64 -18.24 13.91
N SER A 100 16.53 -17.34 13.46
CA SER A 100 16.85 -16.07 14.14
C SER A 100 16.87 -14.86 13.19
N GLU A 101 16.78 -15.11 11.88
CA GLU A 101 16.75 -14.04 10.88
C GLU A 101 15.50 -13.16 11.05
N GLN A 102 15.68 -11.85 10.91
CA GLN A 102 14.58 -10.91 11.10
C GLN A 102 13.46 -11.11 10.06
N PRO A 103 12.18 -11.19 10.47
CA PRO A 103 11.06 -11.18 9.54
C PRO A 103 10.97 -9.81 8.83
N VAL A 104 10.96 -9.84 7.50
CA VAL A 104 10.88 -8.62 6.69
C VAL A 104 9.96 -8.82 5.48
N ILE A 105 9.46 -7.73 4.92
CA ILE A 105 8.88 -7.74 3.58
C ILE A 105 10.03 -7.59 2.60
N ASN A 106 10.30 -8.66 1.84
CA ASN A 106 11.44 -8.75 0.97
C ASN A 106 11.24 -8.04 -0.37
N ASP A 107 10.08 -8.22 -0.95
CA ASP A 107 9.67 -7.62 -2.22
C ASP A 107 8.14 -7.62 -2.36
N GLY A 108 7.65 -6.96 -3.40
CA GLY A 108 6.24 -6.94 -3.71
C GLY A 108 5.96 -6.79 -5.21
N LYS A 109 4.76 -7.21 -5.59
CA LYS A 109 4.22 -7.03 -6.93
C LYS A 109 2.83 -6.44 -6.84
N ILE A 110 2.54 -5.46 -7.71
CA ILE A 110 1.21 -4.88 -7.89
C ILE A 110 0.82 -5.03 -9.36
N LYS A 111 -0.41 -5.43 -9.60
CA LYS A 111 -1.02 -5.38 -10.93
C LYS A 111 -2.32 -4.58 -10.85
N ILE A 112 -2.44 -3.58 -11.73
CA ILE A 112 -3.59 -2.67 -11.77
C ILE A 112 -4.21 -2.72 -13.15
N PHE A 113 -5.50 -3.04 -13.19
CA PHE A 113 -6.33 -3.03 -14.39
C PHE A 113 -7.14 -1.75 -14.40
N ILE A 114 -7.13 -1.03 -15.52
CA ILE A 114 -7.84 0.24 -15.67
C ILE A 114 -8.70 0.18 -16.92
N SER A 115 -10.02 0.30 -16.75
CA SER A 115 -10.96 0.44 -17.86
C SER A 115 -11.00 1.89 -18.31
N SER A 116 -10.41 2.18 -19.46
CA SER A 116 -10.34 3.51 -20.05
C SER A 116 -10.18 3.43 -21.56
N ASP A 117 -10.61 4.49 -22.25
CA ASP A 117 -10.53 4.61 -23.72
C ASP A 117 -9.41 5.59 -24.11
N LEU A 118 -8.18 5.24 -23.74
CA LEU A 118 -7.00 6.05 -24.03
C LEU A 118 -6.07 5.34 -25.02
N THR A 119 -5.27 6.11 -25.74
CA THR A 119 -4.16 5.52 -26.50
C THR A 119 -3.07 5.01 -25.55
N ASP A 120 -2.33 3.98 -25.95
CA ASP A 120 -1.30 3.34 -25.13
C ASP A 120 -0.24 4.34 -24.63
N ASP A 121 0.14 5.31 -25.46
CA ASP A 121 1.11 6.34 -25.09
C ASP A 121 0.59 7.24 -23.98
N ILE A 122 -0.66 7.71 -24.09
CA ILE A 122 -1.29 8.56 -23.09
C ILE A 122 -1.51 7.78 -21.80
N PHE A 123 -2.00 6.55 -21.89
CA PHE A 123 -2.19 5.66 -20.74
C PHE A 123 -0.88 5.46 -19.98
N THR A 124 0.20 5.11 -20.67
CA THR A 124 1.52 4.90 -20.07
C THR A 124 2.04 6.17 -19.40
N GLN A 125 1.91 7.32 -20.06
CA GLN A 125 2.35 8.60 -19.51
C GLN A 125 1.56 8.98 -18.24
N LEU A 126 0.24 8.80 -18.24
CA LEU A 126 -0.62 9.14 -17.10
C LEU A 126 -0.32 8.24 -15.89
N THR A 127 -0.17 6.93 -16.10
CA THR A 127 0.13 5.99 -15.01
C THR A 127 1.49 6.25 -14.39
N GLN A 128 2.53 6.51 -15.20
CA GLN A 128 3.86 6.86 -14.71
C GLN A 128 3.87 8.18 -13.93
N ASN A 129 3.18 9.20 -14.42
CA ASN A 129 3.08 10.48 -13.72
C ASN A 129 2.29 10.36 -12.41
N ALA A 130 1.25 9.52 -12.38
CA ALA A 130 0.50 9.24 -11.15
C ALA A 130 1.39 8.61 -10.07
N LEU A 131 2.27 7.69 -10.43
CA LEU A 131 3.23 7.09 -9.49
C LEU A 131 4.21 8.14 -8.95
N ARG A 132 4.71 9.05 -9.79
CA ARG A 132 5.62 10.13 -9.37
C ARG A 132 5.00 11.05 -8.32
N CYS A 133 3.68 11.21 -8.30
CA CYS A 133 2.94 12.04 -7.35
C CYS A 133 2.43 11.25 -6.14
N CYS A 134 2.70 9.96 -6.03
CA CYS A 134 2.19 9.11 -4.97
C CYS A 134 3.14 9.05 -3.76
N PHE A 135 2.75 9.62 -2.61
CA PHE A 135 3.53 9.57 -1.37
C PHE A 135 3.91 8.15 -0.96
N ILE A 136 2.90 7.25 -0.97
CA ILE A 136 3.08 5.86 -0.52
C ILE A 136 4.07 5.15 -1.44
N TYR A 137 3.86 5.20 -2.75
CA TYR A 137 4.77 4.58 -3.71
C TYR A 137 6.21 5.07 -3.56
N ASN A 138 6.42 6.39 -3.58
CA ASN A 138 7.75 6.99 -3.50
C ASN A 138 8.48 6.70 -2.18
N THR A 139 7.73 6.38 -1.13
CA THR A 139 8.29 5.99 0.16
C THR A 139 8.64 4.51 0.18
N ILE A 140 7.70 3.66 -0.24
CA ILE A 140 7.83 2.20 -0.13
C ILE A 140 8.93 1.64 -1.04
N ILE A 141 9.11 2.17 -2.25
CA ILE A 141 10.18 1.71 -3.16
C ILE A 141 11.60 1.93 -2.61
N LYS A 142 11.75 2.75 -1.57
CA LYS A 142 13.01 2.93 -0.85
C LYS A 142 13.23 1.86 0.24
N ALA A 143 12.17 1.20 0.68
CA ALA A 143 12.22 0.18 1.71
C ALA A 143 12.45 -1.23 1.13
N PHE A 144 11.75 -1.56 0.05
CA PHE A 144 11.90 -2.84 -0.65
C PHE A 144 11.50 -2.71 -2.12
N PRO A 145 11.97 -3.62 -3.01
CA PRO A 145 11.58 -3.63 -4.42
C PRO A 145 10.07 -3.85 -4.57
N LEU A 146 9.42 -2.97 -5.32
CA LEU A 146 7.99 -3.07 -5.64
C LEU A 146 7.80 -2.94 -7.15
N ASN A 147 7.45 -4.05 -7.79
CA ASN A 147 7.14 -4.08 -9.21
C ASN A 147 5.68 -3.74 -9.45
N ILE A 148 5.39 -2.76 -10.31
CA ILE A 148 4.03 -2.36 -10.67
C ILE A 148 3.80 -2.55 -12.15
N GLU A 149 2.72 -3.23 -12.49
CA GLU A 149 2.23 -3.41 -13.86
C GLU A 149 0.85 -2.76 -13.99
N PHE A 150 0.69 -1.94 -15.02
CA PHE A 150 -0.61 -1.40 -15.42
C PHE A 150 -1.07 -2.09 -16.69
N GLU A 151 -2.33 -2.47 -16.72
CA GLU A 151 -2.98 -3.07 -17.88
C GLU A 151 -4.27 -2.28 -18.17
N GLN A 152 -4.36 -1.76 -19.38
CA GLN A 152 -5.60 -1.15 -19.86
C GLN A 152 -6.55 -2.24 -20.32
N VAL A 153 -7.80 -2.17 -19.88
CA VAL A 153 -8.89 -3.05 -20.30
C VAL A 153 -9.99 -2.21 -20.93
N LEU A 154 -10.61 -2.75 -21.96
CA LEU A 154 -11.71 -2.11 -22.72
C LEU A 154 -13.05 -2.38 -22.06
#